data_523503cf3cd4eb60e8e24dd407a2c801
#
_entry.id   523503cf3cd4eb60e8e24dd407a2c801
#
_cell.length_a   1.000
_cell.length_b   1.000
_cell.length_c   1.000
_cell.angle_alpha   90.00
_cell.angle_beta   90.00
_cell.angle_gamma   90.00
#
_symmetry.space_group_name_H-M   'P 1'
#
loop_
_entity.id
_entity.type
_entity.pdbx_description
1 polymer ?
#
loop_
_entity_poly.entity_id
_entity_poly.type
_entity_poly.pdbx_seq_one_letter_code
_entity_poly.pdbx_strand_id
1 'polypeptide(L)'
;MRTYICQVMSKVLRFLFVIVLSVWAVDLSAQSQAVQFFAHRASRFEYDENTLPAFKACYEQGIRGFETDIRMSKDGQLVVNHDETFARLTPCTGAVESMTSDEIRKLTTFQGNKILFLDELVGFLSDKDGLYVEFEMKVSPTSSYPEDRLREYCDKLYKAVMSKKPEHSTYLFTSSSRDALNMMRKLHPDADMLMIFSKPVCDETIQMAEAMGIKRIGCNMNGTTRSMVKKAKEAGLAVSLWPSRT
;
A
#
# COMPACT_ATOMS: atom_id res chain seq x y z
N MET A 1 -19.59 -28.31 -60.82
CA MET A 1 -20.52 -27.67 -59.88
C MET A 1 -20.27 -28.04 -58.42
N ARG A 2 -20.02 -29.30 -58.04
CA ARG A 2 -19.71 -29.75 -56.66
C ARG A 2 -18.40 -29.16 -56.06
N THR A 3 -17.33 -28.99 -56.84
CA THR A 3 -16.05 -28.49 -56.44
C THR A 3 -16.08 -26.99 -56.05
N TYR A 4 -16.91 -26.19 -56.72
CA TYR A 4 -17.05 -24.75 -56.48
C TYR A 4 -17.77 -24.46 -55.16
N ILE A 5 -18.81 -25.26 -54.85
CA ILE A 5 -19.58 -25.15 -53.59
C ILE A 5 -18.69 -25.47 -52.38
N CYS A 6 -17.83 -26.47 -52.50
CA CYS A 6 -16.92 -26.86 -51.41
C CYS A 6 -15.86 -25.78 -51.09
N GLN A 7 -15.34 -25.09 -52.12
CA GLN A 7 -14.39 -23.98 -51.93
C GLN A 7 -15.03 -22.73 -51.34
N VAL A 8 -16.27 -22.41 -51.71
CA VAL A 8 -17.01 -21.26 -51.16
C VAL A 8 -17.36 -21.52 -49.69
N MET A 9 -17.85 -22.71 -49.34
CA MET A 9 -18.14 -23.11 -47.96
C MET A 9 -16.89 -23.08 -47.04
N SER A 10 -15.73 -23.53 -47.57
CA SER A 10 -14.47 -23.46 -46.81
C SER A 10 -14.01 -22.03 -46.52
N LYS A 11 -14.21 -21.10 -47.46
CA LYS A 11 -13.88 -19.67 -47.25
C LYS A 11 -14.85 -18.99 -46.27
N VAL A 12 -16.13 -19.26 -46.35
CA VAL A 12 -17.14 -18.72 -45.42
C VAL A 12 -16.92 -19.26 -44.00
N LEU A 13 -16.61 -20.56 -43.86
CA LEU A 13 -16.33 -21.17 -42.56
C LEU A 13 -15.06 -20.57 -41.90
N ARG A 14 -14.02 -20.31 -42.72
CA ARG A 14 -12.80 -19.63 -42.21
C ARG A 14 -13.07 -18.18 -41.80
N PHE A 15 -13.91 -17.47 -42.53
CA PHE A 15 -14.28 -16.09 -42.23
C PHE A 15 -15.13 -16.01 -40.94
N LEU A 16 -16.07 -16.92 -40.76
CA LEU A 16 -16.85 -17.04 -39.52
C LEU A 16 -15.98 -17.42 -38.31
N PHE A 17 -14.97 -18.29 -38.50
CA PHE A 17 -14.05 -18.68 -37.42
C PHE A 17 -13.15 -17.53 -36.99
N VAL A 18 -12.71 -16.66 -37.92
CA VAL A 18 -11.93 -15.45 -37.61
C VAL A 18 -12.79 -14.41 -36.91
N ILE A 19 -14.05 -14.21 -37.27
CA ILE A 19 -14.97 -13.30 -36.61
C ILE A 19 -15.28 -13.78 -35.17
N VAL A 20 -15.52 -15.07 -34.97
CA VAL A 20 -15.77 -15.64 -33.64
C VAL A 20 -14.54 -15.48 -32.74
N LEU A 21 -13.33 -15.73 -33.27
CA LEU A 21 -12.07 -15.50 -32.48
C LEU A 21 -11.83 -14.03 -32.15
N SER A 22 -12.19 -13.08 -33.03
CA SER A 22 -12.04 -11.66 -32.77
C SER A 22 -13.07 -11.16 -31.76
N VAL A 23 -14.28 -11.70 -31.71
CA VAL A 23 -15.30 -11.37 -30.69
C VAL A 23 -14.87 -11.90 -29.30
N TRP A 24 -14.29 -13.10 -29.23
CA TRP A 24 -13.74 -13.64 -27.96
C TRP A 24 -12.49 -12.92 -27.49
N ALA A 25 -11.70 -12.34 -28.40
CA ALA A 25 -10.50 -11.55 -28.01
C ALA A 25 -10.84 -10.15 -27.48
N VAL A 26 -12.02 -9.61 -27.82
CA VAL A 26 -12.46 -8.29 -27.33
C VAL A 26 -13.05 -8.37 -25.91
N ASP A 27 -13.61 -9.49 -25.49
CA ASP A 27 -14.20 -9.64 -24.15
C ASP A 27 -13.17 -9.94 -23.03
N LEU A 28 -11.92 -10.30 -23.37
CA LEU A 28 -10.88 -10.54 -22.37
C LEU A 28 -10.20 -9.26 -21.84
N SER A 29 -10.47 -8.10 -22.42
CA SER A 29 -9.85 -6.82 -21.98
C SER A 29 -10.71 -6.00 -21.02
N ALA A 30 -11.96 -6.38 -20.79
CA ALA A 30 -12.85 -5.77 -19.81
C ALA A 30 -12.91 -6.56 -18.50
N GLN A 31 -11.80 -7.15 -18.06
CA GLN A 31 -11.69 -7.53 -16.66
C GLN A 31 -11.78 -6.25 -15.84
N SER A 32 -12.95 -5.95 -15.29
CA SER A 32 -13.09 -4.93 -14.27
C SER A 32 -12.05 -5.26 -13.21
N GLN A 33 -11.02 -4.44 -13.06
CA GLN A 33 -10.09 -4.61 -11.95
C GLN A 33 -10.93 -4.65 -10.68
N ALA A 34 -11.00 -5.82 -10.07
CA ALA A 34 -11.74 -5.99 -8.83
C ALA A 34 -11.24 -4.96 -7.82
N VAL A 35 -12.18 -4.26 -7.17
CA VAL A 35 -11.82 -3.33 -6.10
C VAL A 35 -11.25 -4.15 -4.97
N GLN A 36 -10.01 -3.86 -4.60
CA GLN A 36 -9.38 -4.48 -3.45
C GLN A 36 -9.66 -3.64 -2.20
N PHE A 37 -10.16 -4.28 -1.16
CA PHE A 37 -10.31 -3.67 0.16
C PHE A 37 -9.11 -4.03 1.03
N PHE A 38 -8.67 -3.08 1.84
CA PHE A 38 -7.61 -3.33 2.80
C PHE A 38 -7.94 -2.70 4.16
N ALA A 39 -7.44 -3.33 5.22
CA ALA A 39 -7.64 -2.89 6.59
C ALA A 39 -6.63 -1.77 6.91
N HIS A 40 -7.13 -0.57 7.14
CA HIS A 40 -6.36 0.59 7.55
C HIS A 40 -5.90 0.43 9.00
N ARG A 41 -4.58 0.36 9.22
CA ARG A 41 -3.93 0.07 10.52
C ARG A 41 -4.36 -1.28 11.10
N ALA A 42 -4.61 -2.26 10.25
CA ALA A 42 -5.25 -3.54 10.52
C ALA A 42 -6.71 -3.38 11.01
N SER A 43 -6.94 -2.88 12.24
CA SER A 43 -8.26 -2.60 12.79
C SER A 43 -8.13 -1.44 13.77
N ARG A 44 -9.22 -0.70 14.01
CA ARG A 44 -9.21 0.39 15.00
C ARG A 44 -10.52 0.50 15.79
N PHE A 45 -11.47 -0.38 15.53
CA PHE A 45 -12.75 -0.35 16.22
C PHE A 45 -12.89 -1.48 17.22
N GLU A 46 -12.46 -2.70 16.85
CA GLU A 46 -12.55 -3.89 17.70
C GLU A 46 -11.23 -4.17 18.44
N TYR A 47 -10.12 -3.81 17.82
CA TYR A 47 -8.76 -3.97 18.36
C TYR A 47 -8.02 -2.64 18.34
N ASP A 48 -7.02 -2.51 19.21
CA ASP A 48 -6.08 -1.40 19.07
C ASP A 48 -5.40 -1.46 17.70
N GLU A 49 -5.40 -0.35 16.99
CA GLU A 49 -4.78 -0.23 15.67
C GLU A 49 -3.28 -0.55 15.73
N ASN A 50 -2.73 -1.04 14.62
CA ASN A 50 -1.30 -1.30 14.48
C ASN A 50 -0.74 -2.29 15.53
N THR A 51 -1.54 -3.26 15.97
CA THR A 51 -1.11 -4.32 16.89
C THR A 51 -1.14 -5.69 16.22
N LEU A 52 -0.28 -6.59 16.65
CA LEU A 52 -0.23 -7.95 16.08
C LEU A 52 -1.56 -8.73 16.23
N PRO A 53 -2.30 -8.63 17.36
CA PRO A 53 -3.63 -9.22 17.45
C PRO A 53 -4.61 -8.68 16.41
N ALA A 54 -4.58 -7.36 16.09
CA ALA A 54 -5.43 -6.77 15.06
C ALA A 54 -5.12 -7.34 13.66
N PHE A 55 -3.85 -7.46 13.29
CA PHE A 55 -3.44 -8.08 12.02
C PHE A 55 -3.90 -9.53 11.92
N LYS A 56 -3.72 -10.31 12.99
CA LYS A 56 -4.13 -11.73 13.04
C LYS A 56 -5.63 -11.86 12.87
N ALA A 57 -6.42 -11.11 13.64
CA ALA A 57 -7.88 -11.17 13.58
C ALA A 57 -8.42 -10.79 12.19
N CYS A 58 -7.90 -9.72 11.56
CA CYS A 58 -8.29 -9.36 10.21
C CYS A 58 -7.92 -10.44 9.19
N TYR A 59 -6.74 -11.03 9.30
CA TYR A 59 -6.32 -12.13 8.42
C TYR A 59 -7.23 -13.36 8.55
N GLU A 60 -7.59 -13.75 9.77
CA GLU A 60 -8.50 -14.85 10.09
C GLU A 60 -9.93 -14.59 9.55
N GLN A 61 -10.37 -13.33 9.52
CA GLN A 61 -11.61 -12.90 8.89
C GLN A 61 -11.56 -12.85 7.36
N GLY A 62 -10.45 -13.24 6.74
CA GLY A 62 -10.32 -13.29 5.29
C GLY A 62 -9.80 -12.01 4.63
N ILE A 63 -9.41 -10.98 5.39
CA ILE A 63 -8.75 -9.78 4.85
C ILE A 63 -7.37 -10.16 4.32
N ARG A 64 -7.06 -9.70 3.11
CA ARG A 64 -5.79 -9.94 2.42
C ARG A 64 -5.07 -8.65 2.02
N GLY A 65 -5.65 -7.51 2.34
CA GLY A 65 -5.04 -6.19 2.17
C GLY A 65 -4.85 -5.52 3.52
N PHE A 66 -3.70 -4.89 3.74
CA PHE A 66 -3.37 -4.16 4.96
C PHE A 66 -2.69 -2.84 4.64
N GLU A 67 -2.88 -1.88 5.51
CA GLU A 67 -2.07 -0.68 5.59
C GLU A 67 -1.55 -0.55 7.01
N THR A 68 -0.34 -0.01 7.18
CA THR A 68 0.35 0.12 8.45
C THR A 68 1.36 1.26 8.45
N ASP A 69 1.61 1.83 9.62
CA ASP A 69 2.42 3.03 9.80
C ASP A 69 3.75 2.70 10.45
N ILE A 70 4.86 3.10 9.83
CA ILE A 70 6.20 2.77 10.32
C ILE A 70 6.94 4.04 10.75
N ARG A 71 7.48 4.02 11.96
CA ARG A 71 8.35 5.03 12.54
C ARG A 71 9.68 4.40 12.96
N MET A 72 10.64 5.22 13.36
CA MET A 72 11.92 4.72 13.84
C MET A 72 12.23 5.27 15.25
N SER A 73 12.47 4.39 16.22
CA SER A 73 12.88 4.72 17.59
C SER A 73 14.19 5.48 17.63
N LYS A 74 14.52 6.06 18.77
CA LYS A 74 15.77 6.82 18.99
C LYS A 74 17.02 6.02 18.61
N ASP A 75 17.03 4.72 18.91
CA ASP A 75 18.12 3.79 18.66
C ASP A 75 17.98 3.02 17.33
N GLY A 76 17.11 3.51 16.43
CA GLY A 76 17.03 3.04 15.05
C GLY A 76 16.25 1.76 14.83
N GLN A 77 15.38 1.31 15.76
CA GLN A 77 14.46 0.20 15.51
C GLN A 77 13.18 0.68 14.85
N LEU A 78 12.61 -0.13 13.95
CA LEU A 78 11.38 0.22 13.24
C LEU A 78 10.15 -0.20 14.06
N VAL A 79 9.31 0.78 14.35
CA VAL A 79 8.14 0.67 15.25
C VAL A 79 6.86 0.91 14.45
N VAL A 80 5.86 0.10 14.70
CA VAL A 80 4.54 0.24 14.08
C VAL A 80 3.68 1.17 14.91
N ASN A 81 3.56 2.44 14.50
CA ASN A 81 2.77 3.47 15.19
C ASN A 81 2.41 4.62 14.25
N HIS A 82 1.14 5.03 14.26
CA HIS A 82 0.68 6.13 13.40
C HIS A 82 1.13 7.49 13.90
N ASP A 83 0.81 7.80 15.14
CA ASP A 83 1.04 9.13 15.70
C ASP A 83 2.51 9.35 16.04
N GLU A 84 2.92 10.60 16.18
CA GLU A 84 4.26 10.97 16.64
C GLU A 84 4.52 10.46 18.06
N THR A 85 3.49 10.45 18.89
CA THR A 85 3.57 10.02 20.30
C THR A 85 2.69 8.79 20.55
N PHE A 86 2.92 8.12 21.67
CA PHE A 86 2.10 6.99 22.11
C PHE A 86 0.82 7.40 22.86
N ALA A 87 0.58 8.70 23.07
CA ALA A 87 -0.45 9.22 23.98
C ALA A 87 -1.88 8.78 23.68
N ARG A 88 -2.23 8.51 22.40
CA ARG A 88 -3.58 8.12 22.03
C ARG A 88 -3.89 6.65 22.35
N LEU A 89 -2.90 5.81 22.36
CA LEU A 89 -3.07 4.35 22.51
C LEU A 89 -2.53 3.83 23.84
N THR A 90 -1.71 4.60 24.54
CA THR A 90 -1.04 4.18 25.78
C THR A 90 -1.06 5.28 26.82
N PRO A 91 -0.79 4.99 28.09
CA PRO A 91 -0.57 6.02 29.12
C PRO A 91 0.71 6.86 28.90
N CYS A 92 1.61 6.44 27.99
CA CYS A 92 2.85 7.14 27.69
C CYS A 92 2.61 8.30 26.72
N THR A 93 3.16 9.48 27.01
CA THR A 93 3.09 10.67 26.14
C THR A 93 4.37 10.90 25.33
N GLY A 94 5.35 9.99 25.44
CA GLY A 94 6.64 10.10 24.76
C GLY A 94 6.52 9.99 23.24
N ALA A 95 7.38 10.70 22.52
CA ALA A 95 7.48 10.58 21.06
C ALA A 95 8.31 9.34 20.70
N VAL A 96 7.91 8.64 19.64
CA VAL A 96 8.56 7.41 19.17
C VAL A 96 10.05 7.65 18.91
N GLU A 97 10.37 8.74 18.21
CA GLU A 97 11.72 9.10 17.78
C GLU A 97 12.65 9.53 18.96
N SER A 98 12.07 9.80 20.12
CA SER A 98 12.83 10.19 21.33
C SER A 98 13.06 9.06 22.32
N MET A 99 12.36 7.93 22.15
CA MET A 99 12.44 6.75 23.02
C MET A 99 13.29 5.64 22.40
N THR A 100 14.04 4.93 23.23
CA THR A 100 14.75 3.71 22.81
C THR A 100 13.76 2.55 22.61
N SER A 101 14.15 1.55 21.83
CA SER A 101 13.36 0.36 21.65
C SER A 101 13.08 -0.39 22.97
N ASP A 102 14.02 -0.42 23.90
CA ASP A 102 13.85 -1.02 25.23
C ASP A 102 12.80 -0.29 26.08
N GLU A 103 12.71 1.03 25.97
CA GLU A 103 11.66 1.82 26.61
C GLU A 103 10.29 1.54 25.98
N ILE A 104 10.23 1.51 24.64
CA ILE A 104 8.99 1.24 23.88
C ILE A 104 8.47 -0.17 24.14
N ARG A 105 9.33 -1.18 24.26
CA ARG A 105 8.93 -2.58 24.54
C ARG A 105 8.26 -2.77 25.91
N LYS A 106 8.46 -1.82 26.84
CA LYS A 106 7.78 -1.84 28.14
C LYS A 106 6.36 -1.29 28.10
N LEU A 107 6.01 -0.56 27.02
CA LEU A 107 4.68 0.01 26.86
C LEU A 107 3.64 -1.05 26.52
N THR A 108 2.42 -0.77 26.96
CA THR A 108 1.21 -1.49 26.55
C THR A 108 0.12 -0.51 26.19
N THR A 109 -0.70 -0.89 25.23
CA THR A 109 -1.89 -0.13 24.87
C THR A 109 -2.93 -0.19 26.01
N PHE A 110 -3.98 0.64 25.92
CA PHE A 110 -5.08 0.61 26.88
C PHE A 110 -5.83 -0.74 26.90
N GLN A 111 -5.78 -1.53 25.83
CA GLN A 111 -6.31 -2.90 25.79
C GLN A 111 -5.29 -3.96 26.24
N GLY A 112 -4.10 -3.56 26.69
CA GLY A 112 -3.05 -4.47 27.19
C GLY A 112 -2.17 -5.09 26.10
N ASN A 113 -2.28 -4.64 24.84
CA ASN A 113 -1.44 -5.14 23.75
C ASN A 113 -0.03 -4.52 23.81
N LYS A 114 0.99 -5.26 23.37
CA LYS A 114 2.34 -4.73 23.19
C LYS A 114 2.41 -3.83 21.98
N ILE A 115 3.29 -2.81 22.04
CA ILE A 115 3.66 -2.02 20.85
C ILE A 115 4.37 -2.95 19.87
N LEU A 116 3.90 -2.96 18.63
CA LEU A 116 4.40 -3.84 17.58
C LEU A 116 5.65 -3.24 16.94
N PHE A 117 6.65 -4.08 16.70
CA PHE A 117 7.83 -3.74 15.91
C PHE A 117 7.72 -4.35 14.52
N LEU A 118 8.40 -3.74 13.55
CA LEU A 118 8.31 -4.17 12.15
C LEU A 118 8.80 -5.61 11.93
N ASP A 119 9.83 -6.04 12.65
CA ASP A 119 10.37 -7.40 12.57
C ASP A 119 9.34 -8.48 12.96
N GLU A 120 8.51 -8.17 13.96
CA GLU A 120 7.40 -9.04 14.39
C GLU A 120 6.28 -9.06 13.33
N LEU A 121 5.95 -7.89 12.75
CA LEU A 121 4.95 -7.78 11.70
C LEU A 121 5.38 -8.53 10.44
N VAL A 122 6.59 -8.29 9.92
CA VAL A 122 7.07 -8.99 8.73
C VAL A 122 7.28 -10.48 8.99
N GLY A 123 7.59 -10.88 10.24
CA GLY A 123 7.59 -12.28 10.67
C GLY A 123 6.20 -12.91 10.53
N PHE A 124 5.15 -12.22 10.95
CA PHE A 124 3.76 -12.66 10.77
C PHE A 124 3.34 -12.73 9.30
N LEU A 125 3.79 -11.79 8.45
CA LEU A 125 3.42 -11.73 7.04
C LEU A 125 4.18 -12.73 6.16
N SER A 126 5.34 -13.22 6.60
CA SER A 126 6.31 -13.95 5.77
C SER A 126 5.83 -15.32 5.27
N ASP A 127 4.89 -15.95 5.96
CA ASP A 127 4.28 -17.24 5.60
C ASP A 127 2.89 -17.09 4.91
N LYS A 128 2.49 -15.86 4.55
CA LYS A 128 1.18 -15.52 4.00
C LYS A 128 1.32 -14.92 2.61
N ASP A 129 1.10 -15.73 1.59
CA ASP A 129 1.20 -15.29 0.22
C ASP A 129 -0.08 -14.61 -0.30
N GLY A 130 0.03 -13.84 -1.39
CA GLY A 130 -1.10 -13.15 -2.00
C GLY A 130 -1.61 -11.93 -1.24
N LEU A 131 -0.80 -11.35 -0.35
CA LEU A 131 -1.16 -10.15 0.40
C LEU A 131 -0.87 -8.88 -0.40
N TYR A 132 -1.69 -7.85 -0.16
CA TYR A 132 -1.41 -6.46 -0.52
C TYR A 132 -1.13 -5.67 0.75
N VAL A 133 0.06 -5.08 0.89
CA VAL A 133 0.43 -4.35 2.11
C VAL A 133 1.05 -3.00 1.77
N GLU A 134 0.48 -1.93 2.34
CA GLU A 134 1.01 -0.57 2.28
C GLU A 134 1.77 -0.27 3.58
N PHE A 135 3.07 -0.03 3.49
CA PHE A 135 3.93 0.40 4.61
C PHE A 135 4.12 1.91 4.53
N GLU A 136 3.35 2.66 5.33
CA GLU A 136 3.45 4.12 5.34
C GLU A 136 4.68 4.60 6.09
N MET A 137 5.55 5.32 5.40
CA MET A 137 6.73 5.98 5.96
C MET A 137 6.32 7.26 6.70
N LYS A 138 6.22 7.17 8.04
CA LYS A 138 5.92 8.30 8.94
C LYS A 138 7.19 9.03 9.32
N VAL A 139 7.52 10.07 8.57
CA VAL A 139 8.73 10.89 8.78
C VAL A 139 8.39 12.30 9.25
N SER A 140 7.39 12.41 10.12
CA SER A 140 7.01 13.66 10.79
C SER A 140 7.24 13.57 12.30
N PRO A 141 7.73 14.63 12.94
CA PRO A 141 8.19 15.87 12.33
C PRO A 141 9.47 15.67 11.52
N THR A 142 9.65 16.45 10.45
CA THR A 142 10.83 16.33 9.57
C THR A 142 12.15 16.58 10.29
N SER A 143 12.13 17.37 11.37
CA SER A 143 13.29 17.60 12.24
C SER A 143 13.82 16.32 12.91
N SER A 144 12.97 15.31 13.08
CA SER A 144 13.37 14.01 13.61
C SER A 144 14.02 13.10 12.56
N TYR A 145 13.97 13.49 11.29
CA TYR A 145 14.52 12.72 10.17
C TYR A 145 15.44 13.57 9.28
N PRO A 146 16.58 14.06 9.81
CA PRO A 146 17.61 14.68 8.97
C PRO A 146 18.10 13.65 7.92
N GLU A 147 18.80 14.12 6.87
CA GLU A 147 19.11 13.32 5.68
C GLU A 147 19.72 11.94 6.00
N ASP A 148 20.70 11.89 6.91
CA ASP A 148 21.35 10.62 7.25
C ASP A 148 20.41 9.65 7.96
N ARG A 149 19.57 10.16 8.88
CA ARG A 149 18.58 9.36 9.57
C ARG A 149 17.44 8.91 8.63
N LEU A 150 17.02 9.78 7.71
CA LEU A 150 16.05 9.42 6.68
C LEU A 150 16.60 8.33 5.76
N ARG A 151 17.87 8.43 5.39
CA ARG A 151 18.57 7.41 4.61
C ARG A 151 18.59 6.06 5.34
N GLU A 152 19.02 6.06 6.60
CA GLU A 152 19.03 4.87 7.45
C GLU A 152 17.63 4.25 7.56
N TYR A 153 16.62 5.08 7.83
CA TYR A 153 15.23 4.66 7.94
C TYR A 153 14.72 3.98 6.66
N CYS A 154 14.86 4.62 5.51
CA CYS A 154 14.40 4.07 4.23
C CYS A 154 15.12 2.75 3.87
N ASP A 155 16.43 2.68 4.07
CA ASP A 155 17.22 1.49 3.79
C ASP A 155 16.85 0.31 4.70
N LYS A 156 16.72 0.56 6.00
CA LYS A 156 16.29 -0.46 6.97
C LYS A 156 14.88 -0.96 6.68
N LEU A 157 13.95 -0.04 6.40
CA LEU A 157 12.56 -0.39 6.10
C LEU A 157 12.47 -1.28 4.87
N TYR A 158 13.10 -0.88 3.77
CA TYR A 158 13.10 -1.67 2.53
C TYR A 158 13.67 -3.06 2.75
N LYS A 159 14.85 -3.15 3.37
CA LYS A 159 15.53 -4.44 3.62
C LYS A 159 14.70 -5.36 4.52
N ALA A 160 14.14 -4.84 5.60
CA ALA A 160 13.32 -5.61 6.52
C ALA A 160 12.07 -6.18 5.81
N VAL A 161 11.35 -5.34 5.06
CA VAL A 161 10.12 -5.71 4.36
C VAL A 161 10.40 -6.68 3.21
N MET A 162 11.37 -6.37 2.34
CA MET A 162 11.61 -7.14 1.12
C MET A 162 12.31 -8.46 1.36
N SER A 163 13.12 -8.58 2.43
CA SER A 163 13.81 -9.84 2.76
C SER A 163 12.88 -11.00 3.10
N LYS A 164 11.64 -10.70 3.49
CA LYS A 164 10.64 -11.70 3.90
C LYS A 164 9.35 -11.63 3.07
N LYS A 165 9.36 -10.87 1.98
CA LYS A 165 8.18 -10.71 1.11
C LYS A 165 7.88 -12.02 0.38
N PRO A 166 6.68 -12.62 0.52
CA PRO A 166 6.27 -13.76 -0.28
C PRO A 166 6.15 -13.41 -1.77
N GLU A 167 6.33 -14.38 -2.64
CA GLU A 167 6.48 -14.17 -4.09
C GLU A 167 5.28 -13.47 -4.72
N HIS A 168 4.05 -13.91 -4.40
CA HIS A 168 2.83 -13.38 -5.00
C HIS A 168 2.18 -12.25 -4.20
N SER A 169 2.86 -11.74 -3.17
CA SER A 169 2.40 -10.58 -2.41
C SER A 169 2.85 -9.26 -3.06
N THR A 170 2.03 -8.22 -2.91
CA THR A 170 2.34 -6.85 -3.35
C THR A 170 2.60 -6.00 -2.13
N TYR A 171 3.83 -5.50 -1.97
CA TYR A 171 4.25 -4.65 -0.87
C TYR A 171 4.64 -3.28 -1.41
N LEU A 172 4.06 -2.22 -0.82
CA LEU A 172 4.23 -0.83 -1.23
C LEU A 172 4.87 -0.02 -0.12
N PHE A 173 5.76 0.90 -0.49
CA PHE A 173 6.28 1.94 0.39
C PHE A 173 5.51 3.23 0.13
N THR A 174 4.72 3.67 1.10
CA THR A 174 3.82 4.79 0.91
C THR A 174 4.23 5.98 1.77
N SER A 175 4.00 7.20 1.34
CA SER A 175 4.23 8.39 2.16
C SER A 175 3.53 9.63 1.59
N SER A 176 3.22 10.57 2.48
CA SER A 176 2.91 11.95 2.12
C SER A 176 4.18 12.83 1.98
N SER A 177 5.33 12.35 2.46
CA SER A 177 6.62 13.05 2.35
C SER A 177 7.30 12.77 1.01
N ARG A 178 7.51 13.82 0.23
CA ARG A 178 8.29 13.74 -1.02
C ARG A 178 9.74 13.34 -0.76
N ASP A 179 10.32 13.82 0.33
CA ASP A 179 11.72 13.53 0.68
C ASP A 179 11.88 12.04 0.99
N ALA A 180 10.93 11.44 1.72
CA ALA A 180 10.94 10.00 1.99
C ALA A 180 10.81 9.17 0.70
N LEU A 181 9.88 9.53 -0.19
CA LEU A 181 9.70 8.84 -1.48
C LEU A 181 10.92 9.00 -2.38
N ASN A 182 11.53 10.19 -2.44
CA ASN A 182 12.75 10.43 -3.22
C ASN A 182 13.95 9.67 -2.64
N MET A 183 14.09 9.64 -1.30
CA MET A 183 15.15 8.88 -0.63
C MET A 183 14.99 7.37 -0.88
N MET A 184 13.75 6.85 -0.74
CA MET A 184 13.45 5.45 -1.02
C MET A 184 13.84 5.09 -2.45
N ARG A 185 13.43 5.88 -3.45
CA ARG A 185 13.80 5.67 -4.86
C ARG A 185 15.30 5.72 -5.12
N LYS A 186 15.98 6.68 -4.48
CA LYS A 186 17.43 6.84 -4.63
C LYS A 186 18.21 5.61 -4.15
N LEU A 187 17.74 5.00 -3.06
CA LEU A 187 18.38 3.82 -2.45
C LEU A 187 17.91 2.51 -3.10
N HIS A 188 16.65 2.44 -3.45
CA HIS A 188 15.97 1.23 -3.92
C HIS A 188 15.10 1.57 -5.14
N PRO A 189 15.68 1.66 -6.34
CA PRO A 189 14.95 2.05 -7.56
C PRO A 189 13.78 1.14 -7.91
N ASP A 190 13.82 -0.12 -7.47
CA ASP A 190 12.78 -1.14 -7.71
C ASP A 190 11.65 -1.11 -6.68
N ALA A 191 11.70 -0.20 -5.70
CA ALA A 191 10.65 -0.07 -4.69
C ALA A 191 9.33 0.35 -5.35
N ASP A 192 8.27 -0.44 -5.16
CA ASP A 192 6.91 -0.03 -5.55
C ASP A 192 6.40 1.01 -4.56
N MET A 193 6.04 2.18 -5.05
CA MET A 193 5.74 3.35 -4.21
C MET A 193 4.37 3.91 -4.50
N LEU A 194 3.73 4.43 -3.44
CA LEU A 194 2.48 5.16 -3.51
C LEU A 194 2.62 6.51 -2.83
N MET A 195 2.19 7.58 -3.50
CA MET A 195 2.16 8.91 -2.91
C MET A 195 0.81 9.19 -2.26
N ILE A 196 0.83 9.54 -0.97
CA ILE A 196 -0.37 9.84 -0.17
C ILE A 196 -0.68 11.35 -0.25
N PHE A 197 -1.96 11.65 -0.45
CA PHE A 197 -2.51 13.00 -0.44
C PHE A 197 -3.65 13.12 0.58
N SER A 198 -3.68 14.21 1.34
CA SER A 198 -4.83 14.58 2.16
C SER A 198 -6.03 15.10 1.35
N LYS A 199 -5.80 15.40 0.06
CA LYS A 199 -6.78 15.88 -0.91
C LYS A 199 -7.49 14.73 -1.62
N PRO A 200 -8.69 14.97 -2.21
CA PRO A 200 -9.31 14.03 -3.14
C PRO A 200 -8.48 13.86 -4.42
N VAL A 201 -8.82 12.86 -5.22
CA VAL A 201 -8.27 12.74 -6.58
C VAL A 201 -8.67 13.98 -7.39
N CYS A 202 -7.68 14.69 -7.91
CA CYS A 202 -7.85 15.89 -8.72
C CYS A 202 -6.65 16.06 -9.66
N ASP A 203 -6.71 17.05 -10.56
CA ASP A 203 -5.65 17.30 -11.53
C ASP A 203 -4.29 17.55 -10.85
N GLU A 204 -4.28 18.28 -9.75
CA GLU A 204 -3.07 18.57 -8.99
C GLU A 204 -2.41 17.27 -8.45
N THR A 205 -3.21 16.34 -7.88
CA THR A 205 -2.67 15.08 -7.35
C THR A 205 -2.17 14.16 -8.45
N ILE A 206 -2.83 14.16 -9.61
CA ILE A 206 -2.40 13.41 -10.79
C ILE A 206 -1.07 13.96 -11.30
N GLN A 207 -1.01 15.28 -11.58
CA GLN A 207 0.19 15.94 -12.09
C GLN A 207 1.39 15.79 -11.15
N MET A 208 1.16 15.87 -9.85
CA MET A 208 2.22 15.70 -8.86
C MET A 208 2.80 14.27 -8.85
N ALA A 209 1.95 13.27 -8.97
CA ALA A 209 2.41 11.88 -9.06
C ALA A 209 3.18 11.63 -10.37
N GLU A 210 2.70 12.17 -11.49
CA GLU A 210 3.38 12.10 -12.79
C GLU A 210 4.75 12.79 -12.75
N ALA A 211 4.82 14.01 -12.19
CA ALA A 211 6.08 14.75 -12.04
C ALA A 211 7.11 14.01 -11.17
N MET A 212 6.65 13.24 -10.20
CA MET A 212 7.50 12.37 -9.38
C MET A 212 7.73 10.99 -10.00
N GLY A 213 7.11 10.66 -11.14
CA GLY A 213 7.21 9.33 -11.77
C GLY A 213 6.64 8.21 -10.91
N ILE A 214 5.72 8.50 -9.99
CA ILE A 214 5.03 7.52 -9.13
C ILE A 214 3.76 7.06 -9.85
N LYS A 215 3.52 5.75 -9.85
CA LYS A 215 2.40 5.12 -10.56
C LYS A 215 1.18 4.82 -9.68
N ARG A 216 1.22 5.17 -8.39
CA ARG A 216 0.14 4.93 -7.44
C ARG A 216 -0.11 6.15 -6.58
N ILE A 217 -1.37 6.48 -6.37
CA ILE A 217 -1.80 7.57 -5.47
C ILE A 217 -2.78 7.07 -4.44
N GLY A 218 -2.62 7.53 -3.21
CA GLY A 218 -3.57 7.34 -2.11
C GLY A 218 -4.23 8.67 -1.79
N CYS A 219 -5.53 8.79 -1.99
CA CYS A 219 -6.25 10.05 -1.87
C CYS A 219 -7.43 9.94 -0.90
N ASN A 220 -7.85 11.09 -0.38
CA ASN A 220 -9.06 11.17 0.42
C ASN A 220 -10.29 10.81 -0.44
N MET A 221 -11.13 9.91 0.07
CA MET A 221 -12.36 9.49 -0.60
C MET A 221 -13.38 10.65 -0.68
N ASN A 222 -13.43 11.50 0.34
CA ASN A 222 -14.35 12.64 0.38
C ASN A 222 -13.95 13.68 -0.69
N GLY A 223 -14.88 13.98 -1.58
CA GLY A 223 -14.65 14.85 -2.73
C GLY A 223 -14.05 14.15 -3.96
N THR A 224 -13.64 12.90 -3.85
CA THR A 224 -13.22 12.11 -5.01
C THR A 224 -14.44 11.65 -5.81
N THR A 225 -14.44 11.90 -7.12
CA THR A 225 -15.50 11.49 -8.04
C THR A 225 -15.07 10.36 -8.94
N ARG A 226 -16.02 9.59 -9.47
CA ARG A 226 -15.74 8.52 -10.45
C ARG A 226 -15.01 9.04 -11.69
N SER A 227 -15.34 10.25 -12.15
CA SER A 227 -14.69 10.86 -13.31
C SER A 227 -13.22 11.18 -13.04
N MET A 228 -12.88 11.66 -11.83
CA MET A 228 -11.49 11.91 -11.44
C MET A 228 -10.69 10.62 -11.29
N VAL A 229 -11.28 9.57 -10.71
CA VAL A 229 -10.64 8.24 -10.65
C VAL A 229 -10.39 7.69 -12.06
N LYS A 230 -11.37 7.86 -12.97
CA LYS A 230 -11.19 7.47 -14.39
C LYS A 230 -10.04 8.23 -15.02
N LYS A 231 -9.98 9.56 -14.84
CA LYS A 231 -8.90 10.40 -15.35
C LYS A 231 -7.51 9.97 -14.83
N ALA A 232 -7.40 9.68 -13.54
CA ALA A 232 -6.16 9.16 -12.95
C ALA A 232 -5.74 7.81 -13.56
N LYS A 233 -6.70 6.90 -13.79
CA LYS A 233 -6.44 5.61 -14.45
C LYS A 233 -6.03 5.80 -15.93
N GLU A 234 -6.63 6.73 -16.64
CA GLU A 234 -6.25 7.10 -18.03
C GLU A 234 -4.83 7.69 -18.09
N ALA A 235 -4.39 8.38 -17.02
CA ALA A 235 -3.00 8.82 -16.83
C ALA A 235 -2.04 7.68 -16.36
N GLY A 236 -2.52 6.43 -16.29
CA GLY A 236 -1.73 5.27 -15.91
C GLY A 236 -1.49 5.12 -14.40
N LEU A 237 -2.30 5.78 -13.57
CA LEU A 237 -2.18 5.70 -12.11
C LEU A 237 -3.13 4.66 -11.51
N ALA A 238 -2.63 3.86 -10.58
CA ALA A 238 -3.48 3.11 -9.65
C ALA A 238 -3.93 4.04 -8.50
N VAL A 239 -5.17 3.89 -8.06
CA VAL A 239 -5.79 4.77 -7.07
C VAL A 239 -6.23 3.98 -5.86
N SER A 240 -5.66 4.29 -4.69
CA SER A 240 -6.16 3.92 -3.37
C SER A 240 -7.00 5.07 -2.79
N LEU A 241 -8.09 4.73 -2.11
CA LEU A 241 -8.94 5.72 -1.44
C LEU A 241 -9.06 5.37 0.03
N TRP A 242 -8.84 6.37 0.88
CA TRP A 242 -9.04 6.24 2.31
C TRP A 242 -10.16 7.18 2.79
N PRO A 243 -11.04 6.73 3.70
CA PRO A 243 -12.12 7.58 4.21
C PRO A 243 -11.53 8.68 5.11
N SER A 244 -12.01 9.91 4.97
CA SER A 244 -11.75 10.91 5.99
C SER A 244 -12.44 10.49 7.29
N ARG A 245 -11.81 10.80 8.41
CA ARG A 245 -12.48 10.65 9.70
C ARG A 245 -13.68 11.60 9.73
N THR A 246 -14.85 11.07 9.88
CA THR A 246 -16.03 11.81 10.34
C THR A 246 -16.04 11.80 11.84
#